data_f6e13e11b4a0d76cf230f4bb370ce26d
#
_entry.id   f6e13e11b4a0d76cf230f4bb370ce26d
#
_cell.length_a   1.000
_cell.length_b   1.000
_cell.length_c   1.000
_cell.angle_alpha   90.00
_cell.angle_beta   90.00
_cell.angle_gamma   90.00
#
_symmetry.space_group_name_H-M   'P 1'
#
loop_
_entity.id
_entity.type
_entity.pdbx_description
1 polymer ?
#
loop_
_entity_poly.entity_id
_entity_poly.type
_entity_poly.pdbx_seq_one_letter_code
_entity_poly.pdbx_strand_id
1 'polypeptide(L)'
;MNIYQLFPRLFGNKQTAFRMNGSKAENGCGTFSDIDVTALDAIKGLGFTHIWLTGVLEHASESTGTHPDITKGRAGSPYAITDYRAVDPDLGTMADFEQLVERIHSRGMKVVIDFIPNHLARQNKGFEACNFYYCAGQPFVPPRNLGEPPYSELPAKATGNNVFSPCPSLNDWYDTVKLNYDEHDTWEKMLDILRYWCGKKVDGFRVDMAEMVPVAFWRWAIGHLREEYRPLMIAEIYQPALYQPFLDAGFDCLYDKVGLYDTLERVLCHGREAREISEVWKDLHDLDARMLRFMENHDEKRLASPQLVGNAFAALPAVALSALMNTGPFMVYNGQESGENAIGEVGYSGDDGRTSIFDYCPMPQHQKWMNGGRFDGGQFDEAQKKLFGCYRNLLHFRAEHTAISEGKFYDLMWCNPWYANFDPQFVYAFLRYSATERLLIVVNFHRSEAREVEVKLPHDALVLMGKTKANDVGMNDFASEIVPVRLSASETKAIDLDTGAVALRIAPV
;
A
#
# COMPACT_ATOMS: atom_id res chain seq x y z
N MET A 1 11.40 2.02 -7.17
CA MET A 1 10.08 1.51 -7.64
C MET A 1 8.99 2.35 -6.98
N ASN A 2 8.10 2.96 -7.79
CA ASN A 2 6.93 3.69 -7.33
C ASN A 2 5.67 2.95 -7.81
N ILE A 3 4.83 2.51 -6.89
CA ILE A 3 3.62 1.71 -7.17
C ILE A 3 2.39 2.58 -6.97
N TYR A 4 1.49 2.60 -7.94
CA TYR A 4 0.16 3.18 -7.80
C TYR A 4 -0.84 2.05 -7.57
N GLN A 5 -1.36 1.94 -6.34
CA GLN A 5 -2.44 1.00 -6.06
C GLN A 5 -3.73 1.59 -6.60
N LEU A 6 -4.30 0.94 -7.59
CA LEU A 6 -5.49 1.39 -8.31
C LEU A 6 -6.60 0.36 -8.17
N PHE A 7 -7.73 0.78 -7.57
CA PHE A 7 -8.92 -0.05 -7.48
C PHE A 7 -9.88 0.35 -8.61
N PRO A 8 -10.00 -0.43 -9.68
CA PRO A 8 -10.73 -0.04 -10.89
C PRO A 8 -12.18 0.38 -10.64
N ARG A 9 -12.89 -0.34 -9.75
CA ARG A 9 -14.27 -0.06 -9.36
C ARG A 9 -14.45 1.38 -8.86
N LEU A 10 -13.48 1.87 -8.10
CA LEU A 10 -13.48 3.22 -7.52
C LEU A 10 -12.88 4.25 -8.48
N PHE A 11 -11.74 3.91 -9.08
CA PHE A 11 -10.93 4.81 -9.90
C PHE A 11 -11.70 5.37 -11.11
N GLY A 12 -12.44 4.52 -11.81
CA GLY A 12 -13.21 4.92 -13.00
C GLY A 12 -14.62 5.41 -12.70
N ASN A 13 -15.07 5.37 -11.45
CA ASN A 13 -16.44 5.72 -11.10
C ASN A 13 -16.71 7.21 -11.27
N LYS A 14 -17.68 7.56 -12.14
CA LYS A 14 -18.10 8.93 -12.48
C LYS A 14 -19.36 9.36 -11.75
N GLN A 15 -20.03 8.46 -11.02
CA GLN A 15 -21.23 8.79 -10.26
C GLN A 15 -20.86 9.61 -9.02
N THR A 16 -21.52 10.76 -8.85
CA THR A 16 -21.26 11.66 -7.72
C THR A 16 -22.27 11.49 -6.58
N ALA A 17 -23.43 10.91 -6.87
CA ALA A 17 -24.42 10.59 -5.85
C ALA A 17 -24.02 9.31 -5.10
N PHE A 18 -24.24 9.30 -3.81
CA PHE A 18 -24.04 8.13 -2.97
C PHE A 18 -25.32 7.79 -2.21
N ARG A 19 -25.66 6.51 -2.21
CA ARG A 19 -26.73 5.94 -1.39
C ARG A 19 -26.16 4.77 -0.58
N MET A 20 -26.41 4.77 0.72
CA MET A 20 -26.03 3.65 1.59
C MET A 20 -26.61 2.33 1.04
N ASN A 21 -25.78 1.31 0.89
CA ASN A 21 -26.13 0.02 0.28
C ASN A 21 -26.75 0.15 -1.13
N GLY A 22 -26.42 1.21 -1.87
CA GLY A 22 -26.90 1.44 -3.21
C GLY A 22 -26.39 0.40 -4.20
N SER A 23 -27.19 0.11 -5.21
CA SER A 23 -26.79 -0.76 -6.32
C SER A 23 -25.74 -0.10 -7.21
N LYS A 24 -25.15 -0.90 -8.10
CA LYS A 24 -24.24 -0.39 -9.15
C LYS A 24 -24.89 0.73 -10.00
N ALA A 25 -26.20 0.62 -10.28
CA ALA A 25 -26.93 1.63 -11.04
C ALA A 25 -27.08 2.96 -10.28
N GLU A 26 -27.19 2.92 -8.94
CA GLU A 26 -27.32 4.09 -8.08
C GLU A 26 -25.99 4.77 -7.78
N ASN A 27 -24.97 3.99 -7.43
CA ASN A 27 -23.70 4.49 -6.92
C ASN A 27 -22.55 4.49 -7.95
N GLY A 28 -22.78 3.86 -9.11
CA GLY A 28 -21.78 3.75 -10.16
C GLY A 28 -20.70 2.71 -9.90
N CYS A 29 -19.93 2.41 -10.94
CA CYS A 29 -18.78 1.51 -10.91
C CYS A 29 -17.83 1.91 -12.02
N GLY A 30 -16.54 2.00 -11.74
CA GLY A 30 -15.51 2.11 -12.77
C GLY A 30 -15.28 0.79 -13.48
N THR A 31 -14.68 0.84 -14.68
CA THR A 31 -14.40 -0.31 -15.54
C THR A 31 -12.96 -0.28 -16.04
N PHE A 32 -12.48 -1.38 -16.64
CA PHE A 32 -11.16 -1.43 -17.30
C PHE A 32 -11.02 -0.40 -18.43
N SER A 33 -12.12 -0.04 -19.08
CA SER A 33 -12.13 0.96 -20.16
C SER A 33 -11.97 2.38 -19.66
N ASP A 34 -12.34 2.66 -18.41
CA ASP A 34 -12.14 3.98 -17.80
C ASP A 34 -10.66 4.28 -17.46
N ILE A 35 -9.83 3.22 -17.38
CA ILE A 35 -8.37 3.33 -17.24
C ILE A 35 -7.76 3.44 -18.64
N ASP A 36 -8.09 4.52 -19.31
CA ASP A 36 -7.70 4.77 -20.70
C ASP A 36 -6.29 5.37 -20.83
N VAL A 37 -5.95 5.73 -22.06
CA VAL A 37 -4.65 6.35 -22.39
C VAL A 37 -4.40 7.61 -21.57
N THR A 38 -5.43 8.45 -21.42
CA THR A 38 -5.33 9.75 -20.72
C THR A 38 -5.07 9.54 -19.23
N ALA A 39 -5.80 8.61 -18.60
CA ALA A 39 -5.59 8.22 -17.22
C ALA A 39 -4.18 7.68 -16.99
N LEU A 40 -3.72 6.78 -17.85
CA LEU A 40 -2.39 6.16 -17.74
C LEU A 40 -1.25 7.15 -17.96
N ASP A 41 -1.40 8.09 -18.90
CA ASP A 41 -0.42 9.15 -19.14
C ASP A 41 -0.35 10.10 -17.93
N ALA A 42 -1.47 10.42 -17.29
CA ALA A 42 -1.51 11.20 -16.07
C ALA A 42 -0.84 10.49 -14.88
N ILE A 43 -1.12 9.19 -14.70
CA ILE A 43 -0.46 8.36 -13.66
C ILE A 43 1.06 8.30 -13.92
N LYS A 44 1.47 8.06 -15.17
CA LYS A 44 2.90 8.05 -15.56
C LYS A 44 3.55 9.40 -15.29
N GLY A 45 2.84 10.49 -15.59
CA GLY A 45 3.28 11.87 -15.34
C GLY A 45 3.51 12.22 -13.88
N LEU A 46 2.89 11.50 -12.95
CA LEU A 46 3.18 11.58 -11.51
C LEU A 46 4.50 10.91 -11.11
N GLY A 47 5.06 10.02 -11.94
CA GLY A 47 6.31 9.31 -11.66
C GLY A 47 6.13 7.85 -11.21
N PHE A 48 4.96 7.25 -11.43
CA PHE A 48 4.74 5.83 -11.13
C PHE A 48 5.35 4.92 -12.20
N THR A 49 5.82 3.76 -11.75
CA THR A 49 6.46 2.73 -12.59
C THR A 49 5.65 1.44 -12.64
N HIS A 50 4.81 1.21 -11.65
CA HIS A 50 3.96 0.03 -11.51
C HIS A 50 2.54 0.45 -11.17
N ILE A 51 1.57 -0.28 -11.69
CA ILE A 51 0.15 -0.19 -11.30
C ILE A 51 -0.23 -1.51 -10.65
N TRP A 52 -0.63 -1.46 -9.38
CA TRP A 52 -1.26 -2.59 -8.73
C TRP A 52 -2.78 -2.44 -8.86
N LEU A 53 -3.37 -3.30 -9.69
CA LEU A 53 -4.81 -3.37 -9.91
C LEU A 53 -5.46 -4.22 -8.82
N THR A 54 -6.10 -3.57 -7.84
CA THR A 54 -6.81 -4.23 -6.75
C THR A 54 -8.20 -4.67 -7.19
N GLY A 55 -8.62 -5.90 -6.82
CA GLY A 55 -9.98 -6.38 -7.00
C GLY A 55 -10.38 -6.67 -8.45
N VAL A 56 -9.45 -7.19 -9.26
CA VAL A 56 -9.74 -7.51 -10.68
C VAL A 56 -10.31 -8.90 -10.89
N LEU A 57 -10.12 -9.84 -9.94
CA LEU A 57 -10.60 -11.21 -10.06
C LEU A 57 -12.11 -11.31 -9.80
N GLU A 58 -12.78 -12.28 -10.44
CA GLU A 58 -14.18 -12.58 -10.18
C GLU A 58 -14.36 -12.98 -8.71
N HIS A 59 -15.22 -12.26 -7.99
CA HIS A 59 -15.46 -12.45 -6.57
C HIS A 59 -16.95 -12.45 -6.24
N ALA A 60 -17.27 -12.88 -5.03
CA ALA A 60 -18.63 -12.96 -4.54
C ALA A 60 -19.28 -11.57 -4.46
N SER A 61 -20.33 -11.35 -5.27
CA SER A 61 -21.03 -10.07 -5.38
C SER A 61 -22.48 -10.26 -5.84
N GLU A 62 -23.27 -9.20 -5.81
CA GLU A 62 -24.60 -9.18 -6.43
C GLU A 62 -24.53 -9.52 -7.93
N SER A 63 -23.54 -8.98 -8.63
CA SER A 63 -23.37 -9.18 -10.09
C SER A 63 -22.95 -10.60 -10.48
N THR A 64 -22.30 -11.34 -9.57
CA THR A 64 -21.98 -12.77 -9.79
C THR A 64 -23.09 -13.71 -9.35
N GLY A 65 -24.21 -13.16 -8.83
CA GLY A 65 -25.34 -13.95 -8.33
C GLY A 65 -25.04 -14.74 -7.07
N THR A 66 -24.04 -14.30 -6.29
CA THR A 66 -23.73 -14.94 -5.01
C THR A 66 -24.86 -14.66 -3.99
N HIS A 67 -25.16 -15.66 -3.17
CA HIS A 67 -26.22 -15.52 -2.16
C HIS A 67 -25.90 -14.39 -1.16
N PRO A 68 -26.84 -13.49 -0.82
CA PRO A 68 -26.57 -12.33 0.02
C PRO A 68 -26.08 -12.67 1.45
N ASP A 69 -26.45 -13.83 1.99
CA ASP A 69 -26.00 -14.28 3.32
C ASP A 69 -24.49 -14.55 3.39
N ILE A 70 -23.84 -14.73 2.25
CA ILE A 70 -22.40 -15.01 2.12
C ILE A 70 -21.68 -13.97 1.25
N THR A 71 -22.21 -12.75 1.23
CA THR A 71 -21.63 -11.61 0.51
C THR A 71 -21.50 -10.44 1.47
N LYS A 72 -20.38 -9.72 1.47
CA LYS A 72 -20.19 -8.47 2.21
C LYS A 72 -20.50 -7.29 1.30
N GLY A 73 -21.50 -6.47 1.66
CA GLY A 73 -21.99 -5.41 0.80
C GLY A 73 -22.63 -5.93 -0.50
N ARG A 74 -22.94 -5.04 -1.44
CA ARG A 74 -23.48 -5.44 -2.75
C ARG A 74 -22.39 -5.72 -3.78
N ALA A 75 -21.33 -4.93 -3.75
CA ALA A 75 -20.18 -5.11 -4.64
C ALA A 75 -19.30 -6.30 -4.22
N GLY A 76 -19.47 -6.79 -3.00
CA GLY A 76 -18.75 -7.93 -2.46
C GLY A 76 -17.28 -7.63 -2.11
N SER A 77 -16.72 -8.51 -1.32
CA SER A 77 -15.29 -8.44 -1.00
C SER A 77 -14.45 -8.85 -2.21
N PRO A 78 -13.51 -8.01 -2.68
CA PRO A 78 -12.60 -8.36 -3.75
C PRO A 78 -11.63 -9.51 -3.38
N TYR A 79 -11.67 -9.96 -2.14
CA TYR A 79 -10.89 -11.07 -1.59
C TYR A 79 -11.70 -12.36 -1.42
N ALA A 80 -13.01 -12.35 -1.69
CA ALA A 80 -13.86 -13.54 -1.72
C ALA A 80 -13.96 -14.08 -3.16
N ILE A 81 -12.89 -14.70 -3.66
CA ILE A 81 -12.76 -15.12 -5.06
C ILE A 81 -13.70 -16.27 -5.39
N THR A 82 -14.50 -16.12 -6.45
CA THR A 82 -15.38 -17.17 -6.99
C THR A 82 -14.72 -17.93 -8.14
N ASP A 83 -13.92 -17.25 -8.97
CA ASP A 83 -13.18 -17.86 -10.06
C ASP A 83 -11.83 -17.17 -10.24
N TYR A 84 -10.73 -17.88 -9.96
CA TYR A 84 -9.36 -17.33 -10.08
C TYR A 84 -8.91 -17.06 -11.50
N ARG A 85 -9.63 -17.55 -12.51
CA ARG A 85 -9.26 -17.39 -13.94
C ARG A 85 -10.20 -16.47 -14.70
N ALA A 86 -11.15 -15.86 -14.00
CA ALA A 86 -12.07 -14.87 -14.52
C ALA A 86 -11.80 -13.50 -13.91
N VAL A 87 -12.20 -12.45 -14.62
CA VAL A 87 -12.21 -11.08 -14.12
C VAL A 87 -13.61 -10.72 -13.60
N ASP A 88 -13.67 -9.77 -12.67
CA ASP A 88 -14.94 -9.23 -12.15
C ASP A 88 -15.80 -8.71 -13.32
N PRO A 89 -17.02 -9.25 -13.51
CA PRO A 89 -17.91 -8.85 -14.60
C PRO A 89 -18.34 -7.38 -14.52
N ASP A 90 -18.25 -6.75 -13.36
CA ASP A 90 -18.53 -5.32 -13.21
C ASP A 90 -17.47 -4.44 -13.86
N LEU A 91 -16.25 -4.94 -13.98
CA LEU A 91 -15.12 -4.20 -14.55
C LEU A 91 -15.00 -4.38 -16.06
N GLY A 92 -15.57 -5.45 -16.62
CA GLY A 92 -15.49 -5.77 -18.05
C GLY A 92 -15.20 -7.25 -18.32
N THR A 93 -14.67 -7.53 -19.49
CA THR A 93 -14.32 -8.87 -19.96
C THR A 93 -12.82 -9.15 -19.80
N MET A 94 -12.41 -10.42 -19.93
CA MET A 94 -10.99 -10.79 -19.97
C MET A 94 -10.26 -10.07 -21.14
N ALA A 95 -10.92 -9.88 -22.26
CA ALA A 95 -10.34 -9.13 -23.40
C ALA A 95 -10.10 -7.65 -23.03
N ASP A 96 -10.99 -7.02 -22.26
CA ASP A 96 -10.81 -5.64 -21.77
C ASP A 96 -9.65 -5.55 -20.79
N PHE A 97 -9.48 -6.55 -19.93
CA PHE A 97 -8.34 -6.66 -19.01
C PHE A 97 -7.02 -6.81 -19.78
N GLU A 98 -6.94 -7.72 -20.74
CA GLU A 98 -5.75 -7.91 -21.57
C GLU A 98 -5.37 -6.64 -22.34
N GLN A 99 -6.37 -5.92 -22.87
CA GLN A 99 -6.15 -4.62 -23.51
C GLN A 99 -5.65 -3.57 -22.49
N LEU A 100 -6.14 -3.59 -21.24
CA LEU A 100 -5.62 -2.70 -20.19
C LEU A 100 -4.15 -3.02 -19.88
N VAL A 101 -3.78 -4.28 -19.73
CA VAL A 101 -2.38 -4.70 -19.55
C VAL A 101 -1.49 -4.18 -20.70
N GLU A 102 -1.92 -4.33 -21.94
CA GLU A 102 -1.19 -3.81 -23.10
C GLU A 102 -1.07 -2.28 -23.09
N ARG A 103 -2.14 -1.56 -22.71
CA ARG A 103 -2.10 -0.10 -22.56
C ARG A 103 -1.09 0.34 -21.50
N ILE A 104 -1.04 -0.34 -20.35
CA ILE A 104 -0.08 -0.06 -19.26
C ILE A 104 1.35 -0.32 -19.75
N HIS A 105 1.60 -1.47 -20.39
CA HIS A 105 2.92 -1.84 -20.92
C HIS A 105 3.41 -0.87 -21.99
N SER A 106 2.51 -0.41 -22.87
CA SER A 106 2.87 0.56 -23.93
C SER A 106 3.37 1.90 -23.38
N ARG A 107 3.15 2.18 -22.08
CA ARG A 107 3.67 3.36 -21.38
C ARG A 107 4.89 3.05 -20.52
N GLY A 108 5.46 1.85 -20.66
CA GLY A 108 6.63 1.42 -19.89
C GLY A 108 6.35 1.24 -18.40
N MET A 109 5.11 1.01 -18.02
CA MET A 109 4.72 0.65 -16.66
C MET A 109 4.45 -0.86 -16.56
N LYS A 110 4.47 -1.38 -15.34
CA LYS A 110 4.26 -2.79 -15.00
C LYS A 110 2.93 -3.00 -14.31
N VAL A 111 2.37 -4.21 -14.45
CA VAL A 111 1.08 -4.61 -13.86
C VAL A 111 1.29 -5.57 -12.72
N VAL A 112 0.73 -5.24 -11.57
CA VAL A 112 0.63 -6.12 -10.39
C VAL A 112 -0.85 -6.37 -10.13
N ILE A 113 -1.23 -7.59 -9.74
CA ILE A 113 -2.59 -7.91 -9.29
C ILE A 113 -2.55 -8.60 -7.93
N ASP A 114 -3.69 -8.64 -7.23
CA ASP A 114 -3.81 -9.44 -6.01
C ASP A 114 -3.80 -10.94 -6.33
N PHE A 115 -3.14 -11.71 -5.47
CA PHE A 115 -3.25 -13.16 -5.42
C PHE A 115 -3.68 -13.56 -4.01
N ILE A 116 -4.79 -14.25 -3.90
CA ILE A 116 -5.44 -14.60 -2.62
C ILE A 116 -5.28 -16.10 -2.35
N PRO A 117 -4.20 -16.56 -1.71
CA PRO A 117 -3.91 -17.98 -1.56
C PRO A 117 -4.50 -18.62 -0.32
N ASN A 118 -4.85 -17.83 0.70
CA ASN A 118 -5.28 -18.34 1.99
C ASN A 118 -6.73 -18.82 2.00
N HIS A 119 -7.59 -18.19 1.22
CA HIS A 119 -9.05 -18.40 1.23
C HIS A 119 -9.66 -18.02 -0.13
N LEU A 120 -10.93 -18.37 -0.29
CA LEU A 120 -11.75 -17.96 -1.44
C LEU A 120 -13.23 -17.92 -1.02
N ALA A 121 -14.13 -17.52 -1.92
CA ALA A 121 -15.55 -17.45 -1.63
C ALA A 121 -16.16 -18.81 -1.28
N ARG A 122 -17.24 -18.84 -0.49
CA ARG A 122 -18.00 -20.06 -0.19
C ARG A 122 -18.58 -20.68 -1.45
N GLN A 123 -19.12 -19.87 -2.36
CA GLN A 123 -19.47 -20.30 -3.72
C GLN A 123 -18.28 -20.04 -4.64
N ASN A 124 -17.62 -21.10 -5.08
CA ASN A 124 -16.40 -21.01 -5.86
C ASN A 124 -16.34 -22.10 -6.94
N LYS A 125 -15.42 -21.89 -7.90
CA LYS A 125 -15.16 -22.80 -9.01
C LYS A 125 -13.74 -23.33 -8.93
N GLY A 126 -13.56 -24.59 -9.34
CA GLY A 126 -12.23 -25.20 -9.53
C GLY A 126 -11.61 -25.84 -8.28
N PHE A 127 -12.30 -25.79 -7.12
CA PHE A 127 -11.83 -26.40 -5.88
C PHE A 127 -12.79 -27.50 -5.40
N GLU A 128 -12.22 -28.57 -4.87
CA GLU A 128 -12.92 -29.77 -4.41
C GLU A 128 -12.92 -29.84 -2.87
N ALA A 129 -13.67 -30.80 -2.32
CA ALA A 129 -13.82 -30.96 -0.87
C ALA A 129 -12.48 -31.11 -0.12
N CYS A 130 -11.49 -31.79 -0.71
CA CYS A 130 -10.16 -31.94 -0.11
C CYS A 130 -9.38 -30.64 0.06
N ASN A 131 -9.72 -29.60 -0.74
CA ASN A 131 -9.04 -28.32 -0.70
C ASN A 131 -9.49 -27.41 0.46
N PHE A 132 -10.41 -27.85 1.32
CA PHE A 132 -10.96 -27.04 2.40
C PHE A 132 -10.80 -27.67 3.77
N TYR A 133 -10.67 -26.83 4.81
CA TYR A 133 -10.86 -27.23 6.19
C TYR A 133 -12.35 -27.16 6.56
N TYR A 134 -12.79 -28.08 7.43
CA TYR A 134 -14.18 -28.20 7.84
C TYR A 134 -14.37 -28.06 9.35
N CYS A 135 -15.53 -27.54 9.74
CA CYS A 135 -16.05 -27.57 11.11
C CYS A 135 -16.83 -28.85 11.31
N ALA A 136 -16.69 -29.50 12.45
CA ALA A 136 -17.31 -30.82 12.70
C ALA A 136 -18.85 -30.74 12.70
N GLY A 137 -19.49 -31.53 11.80
CA GLY A 137 -20.82 -32.06 11.94
C GLY A 137 -22.03 -31.12 11.91
N GLN A 138 -21.84 -29.83 11.74
CA GLN A 138 -22.95 -28.86 11.79
C GLN A 138 -23.05 -28.12 10.44
N PRO A 139 -24.30 -27.72 10.02
CA PRO A 139 -24.45 -26.83 8.88
C PRO A 139 -23.95 -25.40 9.21
N PHE A 140 -23.41 -24.72 8.20
CA PHE A 140 -23.06 -23.31 8.32
C PHE A 140 -24.31 -22.47 8.57
N VAL A 141 -24.25 -21.59 9.57
CA VAL A 141 -25.27 -20.58 9.88
C VAL A 141 -24.66 -19.21 9.65
N PRO A 142 -25.07 -18.49 8.59
CA PRO A 142 -24.57 -17.16 8.32
C PRO A 142 -24.95 -16.17 9.43
N PRO A 143 -24.11 -15.19 9.76
CA PRO A 143 -24.38 -14.21 10.81
C PRO A 143 -25.55 -13.26 10.45
N ARG A 144 -25.93 -13.21 9.19
CA ARG A 144 -27.12 -12.52 8.66
C ARG A 144 -27.93 -13.50 7.83
N ASN A 145 -29.22 -13.55 8.01
CA ASN A 145 -30.15 -14.26 7.16
C ASN A 145 -30.90 -13.23 6.30
N LEU A 146 -30.34 -12.90 5.15
CA LEU A 146 -30.87 -11.89 4.22
C LEU A 146 -31.62 -12.51 3.04
N GLY A 147 -31.41 -13.81 2.77
CA GLY A 147 -32.00 -14.53 1.65
C GLY A 147 -33.12 -15.50 2.09
N GLU A 148 -34.02 -15.82 1.14
CA GLU A 148 -35.14 -16.79 1.31
C GLU A 148 -35.05 -17.82 0.13
N PRO A 149 -34.75 -19.06 0.38
CA PRO A 149 -34.31 -19.67 1.64
C PRO A 149 -32.89 -19.20 2.05
N PRO A 150 -32.57 -19.19 3.36
CA PRO A 150 -31.25 -18.83 3.84
C PRO A 150 -30.20 -19.79 3.28
N TYR A 151 -28.98 -19.27 3.01
CA TYR A 151 -27.86 -20.08 2.57
C TYR A 151 -27.50 -21.13 3.63
N SER A 152 -27.22 -22.36 3.19
CA SER A 152 -26.75 -23.42 4.06
C SER A 152 -25.66 -24.25 3.38
N GLU A 153 -24.72 -24.72 4.17
CA GLU A 153 -23.59 -25.54 3.72
C GLU A 153 -23.34 -26.64 4.74
N LEU A 154 -23.30 -27.89 4.29
CA LEU A 154 -23.09 -29.04 5.16
C LEU A 154 -22.02 -29.97 4.57
N PRO A 155 -20.97 -30.36 5.34
CA PRO A 155 -20.58 -29.76 6.62
C PRO A 155 -20.10 -28.29 6.41
N ALA A 156 -20.15 -27.48 7.48
CA ALA A 156 -19.65 -26.13 7.45
C ALA A 156 -18.14 -26.08 7.19
N LYS A 157 -17.69 -25.28 6.23
CA LYS A 157 -16.27 -25.03 6.01
C LYS A 157 -15.76 -23.97 6.99
N ALA A 158 -14.51 -24.10 7.43
CA ALA A 158 -13.84 -23.07 8.22
C ALA A 158 -13.74 -21.77 7.45
N THR A 159 -13.88 -20.63 8.12
CA THR A 159 -13.74 -19.30 7.51
C THR A 159 -12.29 -18.99 7.14
N GLY A 160 -12.08 -18.06 6.24
CA GLY A 160 -10.75 -17.64 5.77
C GLY A 160 -9.83 -17.13 6.88
N ASN A 161 -10.38 -16.59 7.97
CA ASN A 161 -9.60 -16.17 9.15
C ASN A 161 -9.44 -17.26 10.23
N ASN A 162 -9.49 -18.53 9.85
CA ASN A 162 -9.29 -19.70 10.74
C ASN A 162 -10.33 -19.83 11.86
N VAL A 163 -11.56 -19.41 11.64
CA VAL A 163 -12.64 -19.64 12.61
C VAL A 163 -13.30 -20.99 12.31
N PHE A 164 -13.07 -21.97 13.19
CA PHE A 164 -13.64 -23.32 13.11
C PHE A 164 -14.98 -23.37 13.85
N SER A 165 -15.90 -22.50 13.44
CA SER A 165 -17.28 -22.46 13.97
C SER A 165 -18.27 -22.51 12.83
N PRO A 166 -19.35 -23.34 12.95
CA PRO A 166 -20.43 -23.30 12.00
C PRO A 166 -21.28 -22.02 12.07
N CYS A 167 -21.11 -21.21 13.15
CA CYS A 167 -21.81 -19.94 13.36
C CYS A 167 -20.79 -18.82 13.61
N PRO A 168 -20.09 -18.31 12.57
CA PRO A 168 -19.16 -17.23 12.72
C PRO A 168 -19.88 -15.90 13.04
N SER A 169 -19.15 -14.95 13.64
CA SER A 169 -19.65 -13.62 13.90
C SER A 169 -19.62 -12.72 12.63
N LEU A 170 -20.22 -11.54 12.72
CA LEU A 170 -20.15 -10.53 11.64
C LEU A 170 -18.71 -10.04 11.39
N ASN A 171 -17.84 -10.10 12.41
CA ASN A 171 -16.46 -9.66 12.30
C ASN A 171 -15.54 -10.72 11.67
N ASP A 172 -16.04 -11.97 11.57
CA ASP A 172 -15.30 -13.04 10.91
C ASP A 172 -15.42 -12.93 9.39
N TRP A 173 -14.54 -13.61 8.66
CA TRP A 173 -14.60 -13.67 7.20
C TRP A 173 -15.60 -14.74 6.75
N TYR A 174 -16.88 -14.55 7.15
CA TYR A 174 -17.94 -15.52 6.94
C TYR A 174 -18.30 -15.75 5.47
N ASP A 175 -17.94 -14.82 4.60
CA ASP A 175 -18.09 -14.87 3.14
C ASP A 175 -17.03 -15.75 2.46
N THR A 176 -15.98 -16.14 3.19
CA THR A 176 -14.87 -16.93 2.68
C THR A 176 -14.73 -18.27 3.38
N VAL A 177 -13.96 -19.16 2.76
CA VAL A 177 -13.59 -20.49 3.29
C VAL A 177 -12.08 -20.69 3.23
N LYS A 178 -11.54 -21.36 4.25
CA LYS A 178 -10.10 -21.61 4.40
C LYS A 178 -9.62 -22.72 3.48
N LEU A 179 -8.55 -22.46 2.72
CA LEU A 179 -7.87 -23.48 1.92
C LEU A 179 -6.98 -24.38 2.77
N ASN A 180 -6.94 -25.66 2.39
CA ASN A 180 -6.19 -26.72 3.04
C ASN A 180 -4.87 -26.96 2.29
N TYR A 181 -3.76 -26.55 2.88
CA TYR A 181 -2.41 -26.76 2.33
C TYR A 181 -1.76 -28.06 2.81
N ASP A 182 -2.44 -28.92 3.59
CA ASP A 182 -2.02 -30.29 3.83
C ASP A 182 -2.22 -31.15 2.59
N GLU A 183 -3.06 -30.70 1.65
CA GLU A 183 -3.35 -31.36 0.39
C GLU A 183 -2.48 -30.79 -0.74
N HIS A 184 -1.70 -31.63 -1.39
CA HIS A 184 -0.82 -31.23 -2.50
C HIS A 184 -1.60 -30.71 -3.73
N ASP A 185 -2.83 -31.19 -3.94
CA ASP A 185 -3.71 -30.67 -4.99
C ASP A 185 -3.99 -29.16 -4.87
N THR A 186 -4.07 -28.64 -3.65
CA THR A 186 -4.16 -27.21 -3.41
C THR A 186 -2.91 -26.45 -3.90
N TRP A 187 -1.72 -27.05 -3.69
CA TRP A 187 -0.47 -26.44 -4.15
C TRP A 187 -0.40 -26.35 -5.66
N GLU A 188 -0.74 -27.43 -6.36
CA GLU A 188 -0.73 -27.50 -7.83
C GLU A 188 -1.73 -26.50 -8.43
N LYS A 189 -2.95 -26.43 -7.89
CA LYS A 189 -3.97 -25.48 -8.33
C LYS A 189 -3.52 -24.04 -8.17
N MET A 190 -2.92 -23.69 -7.04
CA MET A 190 -2.45 -22.34 -6.76
C MET A 190 -1.26 -21.96 -7.65
N LEU A 191 -0.32 -22.86 -7.90
CA LEU A 191 0.77 -22.62 -8.84
C LEU A 191 0.26 -22.42 -10.28
N ASP A 192 -0.71 -23.23 -10.69
CA ASP A 192 -1.29 -23.14 -12.02
C ASP A 192 -2.08 -21.84 -12.24
N ILE A 193 -2.70 -21.29 -11.18
CA ILE A 193 -3.31 -19.95 -11.20
C ILE A 193 -2.25 -18.86 -11.40
N LEU A 194 -1.13 -18.93 -10.68
CA LEU A 194 -0.02 -17.97 -10.87
C LEU A 194 0.52 -18.01 -12.30
N ARG A 195 0.74 -19.21 -12.85
CA ARG A 195 1.17 -19.42 -14.25
C ARG A 195 0.16 -18.83 -15.24
N TYR A 196 -1.13 -19.06 -15.00
CA TYR A 196 -2.20 -18.54 -15.86
C TYR A 196 -2.11 -17.00 -15.98
N TRP A 197 -1.97 -16.27 -14.86
CA TRP A 197 -1.90 -14.81 -14.89
C TRP A 197 -0.55 -14.31 -15.43
N CYS A 198 0.56 -15.00 -15.20
CA CYS A 198 1.82 -14.71 -15.88
C CYS A 198 1.66 -14.86 -17.40
N GLY A 199 0.94 -15.89 -17.88
CA GLY A 199 0.59 -16.06 -19.28
C GLY A 199 -0.29 -14.93 -19.85
N LYS A 200 -1.05 -14.24 -18.99
CA LYS A 200 -1.80 -13.01 -19.32
C LYS A 200 -0.95 -11.74 -19.22
N LYS A 201 0.38 -11.89 -19.11
CA LYS A 201 1.37 -10.81 -19.05
C LYS A 201 1.27 -9.94 -17.80
N VAL A 202 0.77 -10.48 -16.68
CA VAL A 202 0.87 -9.84 -15.36
C VAL A 202 2.34 -9.89 -14.91
N ASP A 203 2.90 -8.77 -14.48
CA ASP A 203 4.31 -8.62 -14.11
C ASP A 203 4.59 -8.95 -12.63
N GLY A 204 3.55 -9.03 -11.80
CA GLY A 204 3.74 -9.31 -10.38
C GLY A 204 2.44 -9.56 -9.61
N PHE A 205 2.60 -10.03 -8.39
CA PHE A 205 1.51 -10.35 -7.48
C PHE A 205 1.73 -9.69 -6.12
N ARG A 206 0.68 -9.03 -5.62
CA ARG A 206 0.55 -8.75 -4.20
C ARG A 206 -0.19 -9.94 -3.57
N VAL A 207 0.49 -10.63 -2.69
CA VAL A 207 -0.01 -11.86 -2.09
C VAL A 207 -0.72 -11.52 -0.79
N ASP A 208 -2.03 -11.69 -0.82
CA ASP A 208 -2.93 -11.44 0.32
C ASP A 208 -2.65 -12.42 1.46
N MET A 209 -2.54 -11.90 2.69
CA MET A 209 -2.34 -12.70 3.90
C MET A 209 -1.31 -13.84 3.73
N ALA A 210 -0.17 -13.52 3.10
CA ALA A 210 0.86 -14.50 2.74
C ALA A 210 1.31 -15.34 3.95
N GLU A 211 1.36 -14.73 5.14
CA GLU A 211 1.77 -15.39 6.39
C GLU A 211 0.83 -16.48 6.90
N MET A 212 -0.42 -16.51 6.41
CA MET A 212 -1.39 -17.56 6.75
C MET A 212 -1.24 -18.82 5.90
N VAL A 213 -0.31 -18.82 4.94
CA VAL A 213 0.00 -19.92 4.04
C VAL A 213 1.39 -20.47 4.36
N PRO A 214 1.61 -21.82 4.38
CA PRO A 214 2.88 -22.39 4.77
C PRO A 214 4.08 -21.89 3.94
N VAL A 215 5.18 -21.51 4.58
CA VAL A 215 6.42 -21.07 3.90
C VAL A 215 6.96 -22.14 2.94
N ALA A 216 6.73 -23.43 3.25
CA ALA A 216 7.12 -24.54 2.39
C ALA A 216 6.42 -24.49 1.02
N PHE A 217 5.13 -24.13 0.99
CA PHE A 217 4.40 -23.90 -0.25
C PHE A 217 5.06 -22.77 -1.05
N TRP A 218 5.37 -21.64 -0.43
CA TRP A 218 5.96 -20.50 -1.12
C TRP A 218 7.30 -20.83 -1.75
N ARG A 219 8.18 -21.50 -1.01
CA ARG A 219 9.49 -21.94 -1.53
C ARG A 219 9.31 -22.84 -2.75
N TRP A 220 8.37 -23.76 -2.69
CA TRP A 220 8.07 -24.67 -3.79
C TRP A 220 7.43 -23.92 -4.97
N ALA A 221 6.36 -23.16 -4.73
CA ALA A 221 5.60 -22.51 -5.80
C ALA A 221 6.42 -21.44 -6.52
N ILE A 222 7.11 -20.55 -5.78
CA ILE A 222 7.94 -19.50 -6.38
C ILE A 222 9.13 -20.12 -7.10
N GLY A 223 9.71 -21.20 -6.57
CA GLY A 223 10.78 -21.96 -7.24
C GLY A 223 10.35 -22.42 -8.62
N HIS A 224 9.22 -23.16 -8.71
CA HIS A 224 8.69 -23.65 -9.99
C HIS A 224 8.21 -22.53 -10.92
N LEU A 225 7.59 -21.48 -10.35
CA LEU A 225 7.15 -20.33 -11.16
C LEU A 225 8.34 -19.66 -11.85
N ARG A 226 9.48 -19.55 -11.14
CA ARG A 226 10.70 -18.89 -11.65
C ARG A 226 11.46 -19.69 -12.71
N GLU A 227 11.10 -20.94 -12.96
CA GLU A 227 11.61 -21.71 -14.09
C GLU A 227 11.11 -21.15 -15.42
N GLU A 228 9.88 -20.57 -15.43
CA GLU A 228 9.22 -20.08 -16.65
C GLU A 228 9.04 -18.55 -16.65
N TYR A 229 8.75 -17.95 -15.50
CA TYR A 229 8.38 -16.54 -15.34
C TYR A 229 9.18 -15.87 -14.21
N ARG A 230 9.23 -14.55 -14.23
CA ARG A 230 9.93 -13.75 -13.20
C ARG A 230 9.03 -12.64 -12.65
N PRO A 231 7.85 -12.98 -12.12
CA PRO A 231 6.97 -11.96 -11.56
C PRO A 231 7.56 -11.36 -10.29
N LEU A 232 7.23 -10.09 -10.04
CA LEU A 232 7.46 -9.44 -8.75
C LEU A 232 6.52 -10.07 -7.71
N MET A 233 7.08 -10.52 -6.59
CA MET A 233 6.33 -11.14 -5.49
C MET A 233 6.34 -10.24 -4.26
N ILE A 234 5.19 -9.66 -3.93
CA ILE A 234 4.99 -8.76 -2.77
C ILE A 234 4.17 -9.52 -1.73
N ALA A 235 4.70 -9.69 -0.51
CA ALA A 235 3.97 -10.39 0.55
C ALA A 235 3.34 -9.40 1.55
N GLU A 236 2.08 -9.62 1.83
CA GLU A 236 1.43 -9.05 3.01
C GLU A 236 1.76 -9.90 4.23
N ILE A 237 2.55 -9.34 5.15
CA ILE A 237 3.01 -9.99 6.38
C ILE A 237 3.02 -8.97 7.51
N TYR A 238 2.45 -9.34 8.65
CA TYR A 238 2.37 -8.52 9.86
C TYR A 238 3.25 -9.04 11.00
N GLN A 239 3.87 -10.23 10.85
CA GLN A 239 4.73 -10.84 11.87
C GLN A 239 6.21 -10.68 11.49
N PRO A 240 7.00 -9.81 12.17
CA PRO A 240 8.41 -9.57 11.83
C PRO A 240 9.29 -10.84 11.86
N ALA A 241 8.96 -11.79 12.72
CA ALA A 241 9.67 -13.08 12.80
C ALA A 241 9.58 -13.90 11.49
N LEU A 242 8.60 -13.62 10.63
CA LEU A 242 8.41 -14.30 9.35
C LEU A 242 9.08 -13.57 8.18
N TYR A 243 9.59 -12.37 8.33
CA TYR A 243 10.17 -11.59 7.23
C TYR A 243 11.29 -12.34 6.51
N GLN A 244 12.32 -12.77 7.24
CA GLN A 244 13.44 -13.50 6.62
C GLN A 244 13.00 -14.82 5.99
N PRO A 245 12.21 -15.72 6.67
CA PRO A 245 11.68 -16.95 6.06
C PRO A 245 10.96 -16.75 4.73
N PHE A 246 10.17 -15.66 4.58
CA PHE A 246 9.43 -15.39 3.35
C PHE A 246 10.33 -14.82 2.24
N LEU A 247 11.30 -13.96 2.58
CA LEU A 247 12.32 -13.52 1.63
C LEU A 247 13.16 -14.71 1.13
N ASP A 248 13.54 -15.63 2.01
CA ASP A 248 14.26 -16.86 1.65
C ASP A 248 13.40 -17.83 0.81
N ALA A 249 12.09 -17.76 0.94
CA ALA A 249 11.16 -18.50 0.09
C ALA A 249 11.02 -17.93 -1.31
N GLY A 250 11.51 -16.68 -1.53
CA GLY A 250 11.59 -16.08 -2.85
C GLY A 250 10.74 -14.82 -3.05
N PHE A 251 10.11 -14.28 -2.03
CA PHE A 251 9.45 -12.97 -2.14
C PHE A 251 10.48 -11.85 -2.39
N ASP A 252 10.11 -10.87 -3.20
CA ASP A 252 10.97 -9.75 -3.55
C ASP A 252 10.87 -8.62 -2.53
N CYS A 253 9.68 -8.36 -1.99
CA CYS A 253 9.46 -7.39 -0.92
C CYS A 253 8.25 -7.73 -0.04
N LEU A 254 8.20 -7.11 1.13
CA LEU A 254 7.22 -7.32 2.19
C LEU A 254 6.58 -6.00 2.61
N TYR A 255 5.39 -6.02 3.17
CA TYR A 255 4.74 -4.85 3.75
C TYR A 255 5.48 -4.33 4.98
N ASP A 256 5.72 -3.02 5.05
CA ASP A 256 6.19 -2.31 6.24
C ASP A 256 5.02 -1.68 7.01
N LYS A 257 4.04 -2.53 7.41
CA LYS A 257 2.86 -2.07 8.15
C LYS A 257 3.16 -1.90 9.63
N VAL A 258 3.59 -2.98 10.29
CA VAL A 258 3.81 -2.99 11.75
C VAL A 258 5.10 -2.26 12.16
N GLY A 259 6.01 -2.00 11.23
CA GLY A 259 7.20 -1.20 11.43
C GLY A 259 6.92 0.29 11.22
N LEU A 260 7.20 0.79 10.03
CA LEU A 260 7.18 2.22 9.75
C LEU A 260 5.77 2.81 9.75
N TYR A 261 4.80 2.16 9.09
CA TYR A 261 3.43 2.69 9.04
C TYR A 261 2.87 2.95 10.44
N ASP A 262 2.84 1.93 11.31
CA ASP A 262 2.28 2.05 12.68
C ASP A 262 3.05 3.07 13.52
N THR A 263 4.37 3.17 13.33
CA THR A 263 5.18 4.16 14.05
C THR A 263 4.84 5.58 13.60
N LEU A 264 4.71 5.81 12.29
CA LEU A 264 4.32 7.12 11.76
C LEU A 264 2.89 7.51 12.16
N GLU A 265 1.96 6.55 12.19
CA GLU A 265 0.61 6.80 12.72
C GLU A 265 0.67 7.26 14.19
N ARG A 266 1.47 6.58 15.02
CA ARG A 266 1.64 6.98 16.43
C ARG A 266 2.27 8.36 16.58
N VAL A 267 3.26 8.70 15.75
CA VAL A 267 3.87 10.05 15.75
C VAL A 267 2.87 11.11 15.32
N LEU A 268 2.11 10.86 14.25
CA LEU A 268 1.13 11.81 13.71
C LEU A 268 -0.09 12.00 14.61
N CYS A 269 -0.60 10.92 15.22
CA CYS A 269 -1.95 10.91 15.81
C CYS A 269 -1.95 10.71 17.33
N HIS A 270 -0.88 10.13 17.91
CA HIS A 270 -0.87 9.69 19.31
C HIS A 270 0.24 10.34 20.15
N GLY A 271 0.84 11.43 19.67
CA GLY A 271 1.81 12.23 20.41
C GLY A 271 3.13 11.52 20.73
N ARG A 272 3.47 10.47 19.96
CA ARG A 272 4.76 9.81 20.09
C ARG A 272 5.86 10.66 19.48
N GLU A 273 7.09 10.47 19.96
CA GLU A 273 8.23 11.27 19.55
C GLU A 273 8.79 10.82 18.19
N ALA A 274 9.18 11.77 17.33
CA ALA A 274 9.75 11.47 16.03
C ALA A 274 11.01 10.57 16.12
N ARG A 275 11.79 10.67 17.21
CA ARG A 275 12.97 9.82 17.43
C ARG A 275 12.66 8.31 17.47
N GLU A 276 11.40 7.91 17.76
CA GLU A 276 11.03 6.48 17.78
C GLU A 276 11.11 5.82 16.41
N ILE A 277 11.10 6.61 15.35
CA ILE A 277 11.29 6.12 13.97
C ILE A 277 12.63 5.39 13.81
N SER A 278 13.65 5.77 14.59
CA SER A 278 14.97 5.12 14.57
C SER A 278 14.93 3.63 14.93
N GLU A 279 13.99 3.20 15.75
CA GLU A 279 13.89 1.80 16.15
C GLU A 279 13.44 0.92 14.96
N VAL A 280 12.63 1.47 14.05
CA VAL A 280 12.12 0.74 12.88
C VAL A 280 13.27 0.23 12.00
N TRP A 281 14.18 1.10 11.60
CA TRP A 281 15.27 0.69 10.71
C TRP A 281 16.31 -0.18 11.44
N LYS A 282 16.50 0.03 12.75
CA LYS A 282 17.37 -0.83 13.56
C LYS A 282 16.84 -2.27 13.63
N ASP A 283 15.52 -2.43 13.80
CA ASP A 283 14.89 -3.75 13.85
C ASP A 283 14.92 -4.46 12.48
N LEU A 284 14.85 -3.69 11.40
CA LEU A 284 14.85 -4.24 10.03
C LEU A 284 16.25 -4.60 9.53
N HIS A 285 17.30 -3.93 9.99
CA HIS A 285 18.69 -4.14 9.52
C HIS A 285 18.77 -4.18 7.97
N ASP A 286 19.33 -5.26 7.42
CA ASP A 286 19.52 -5.45 5.97
C ASP A 286 18.19 -5.65 5.21
N LEU A 287 17.08 -5.88 5.91
CA LEU A 287 15.76 -6.07 5.30
C LEU A 287 15.12 -4.75 4.86
N ASP A 288 15.59 -3.60 5.36
CA ASP A 288 14.97 -2.29 5.12
C ASP A 288 14.72 -2.00 3.62
N ALA A 289 15.68 -2.33 2.75
CA ALA A 289 15.55 -2.15 1.31
C ALA A 289 14.51 -3.09 0.63
N ARG A 290 14.05 -4.10 1.34
CA ARG A 290 13.05 -5.07 0.88
C ARG A 290 11.63 -4.74 1.37
N MET A 291 11.46 -3.64 2.10
CA MET A 291 10.18 -3.24 2.66
C MET A 291 9.41 -2.32 1.71
N LEU A 292 8.19 -2.71 1.35
CA LEU A 292 7.22 -1.87 0.66
C LEU A 292 6.62 -0.89 1.67
N ARG A 293 6.86 0.41 1.47
CA ARG A 293 6.37 1.48 2.32
C ARG A 293 5.18 2.20 1.71
N PHE A 294 4.24 2.57 2.57
CA PHE A 294 3.01 3.27 2.20
C PHE A 294 2.43 3.99 3.42
N MET A 295 1.52 4.92 3.16
CA MET A 295 0.74 5.59 4.22
C MET A 295 -0.77 5.44 4.03
N GLU A 296 -1.22 4.90 2.90
CA GLU A 296 -2.59 4.44 2.65
C GLU A 296 -2.57 3.16 1.83
N ASN A 297 -3.55 2.31 2.04
CA ASN A 297 -3.97 1.24 1.15
C ASN A 297 -5.48 1.04 1.27
N HIS A 298 -6.01 -0.01 0.66
CA HIS A 298 -7.45 -0.30 0.67
C HIS A 298 -8.00 -0.79 2.03
N ASP A 299 -7.13 -1.21 2.96
CA ASP A 299 -7.49 -1.68 4.31
C ASP A 299 -7.31 -0.60 5.38
N GLU A 300 -6.52 0.44 5.09
CA GLU A 300 -6.19 1.47 6.06
C GLU A 300 -7.06 2.72 5.88
N LYS A 301 -7.15 3.50 6.96
CA LYS A 301 -7.85 4.78 6.95
C LYS A 301 -7.18 5.76 5.99
N ARG A 302 -7.98 6.61 5.36
CA ARG A 302 -7.46 7.73 4.58
C ARG A 302 -6.75 8.73 5.49
N LEU A 303 -5.59 9.21 5.07
CA LEU A 303 -4.83 10.22 5.81
C LEU A 303 -5.62 11.51 6.03
N ALA A 304 -6.40 11.90 5.02
CA ALA A 304 -7.24 13.09 5.09
C ALA A 304 -8.52 12.88 5.93
N SER A 305 -8.83 11.64 6.34
CA SER A 305 -10.02 11.32 7.13
C SER A 305 -9.94 11.92 8.54
N PRO A 306 -11.05 12.47 9.08
CA PRO A 306 -11.14 12.88 10.48
C PRO A 306 -10.84 11.77 11.49
N GLN A 307 -11.00 10.50 11.09
CA GLN A 307 -10.73 9.33 11.92
C GLN A 307 -9.23 8.95 11.97
N LEU A 308 -8.37 9.69 11.24
CA LEU A 308 -6.91 9.53 11.29
C LEU A 308 -6.24 10.90 11.50
N VAL A 309 -5.65 11.49 10.46
CA VAL A 309 -4.95 12.78 10.58
C VAL A 309 -5.88 13.98 10.42
N GLY A 310 -6.95 13.83 9.63
CA GLY A 310 -7.95 14.85 9.35
C GLY A 310 -7.50 15.96 8.39
N ASN A 311 -6.26 15.89 7.91
CA ASN A 311 -5.68 16.87 6.99
C ASN A 311 -4.57 16.23 6.17
N ALA A 312 -4.74 16.18 4.85
CA ALA A 312 -3.77 15.57 3.94
C ALA A 312 -2.39 16.23 3.99
N PHE A 313 -2.32 17.55 4.22
CA PHE A 313 -1.05 18.26 4.33
C PHE A 313 -0.30 17.94 5.63
N ALA A 314 -1.03 17.76 6.73
CA ALA A 314 -0.42 17.40 8.01
C ALA A 314 0.17 15.98 7.97
N ALA A 315 -0.24 15.15 7.02
CA ALA A 315 0.30 13.81 6.79
C ALA A 315 1.55 13.79 5.87
N LEU A 316 1.83 14.86 5.13
CA LEU A 316 2.95 14.92 4.18
C LEU A 316 4.32 14.55 4.77
N PRO A 317 4.66 14.93 6.03
CA PRO A 317 5.91 14.49 6.66
C PRO A 317 6.08 12.97 6.68
N ALA A 318 5.03 12.23 7.04
CA ALA A 318 5.05 10.78 7.06
C ALA A 318 5.13 10.18 5.64
N VAL A 319 4.39 10.73 4.69
CA VAL A 319 4.44 10.33 3.28
C VAL A 319 5.85 10.54 2.72
N ALA A 320 6.45 11.71 2.94
CA ALA A 320 7.78 12.04 2.46
C ALA A 320 8.86 11.15 3.12
N LEU A 321 8.77 10.91 4.43
CA LEU A 321 9.69 10.04 5.14
C LEU A 321 9.59 8.60 4.61
N SER A 322 8.37 8.05 4.46
CA SER A 322 8.14 6.72 3.89
C SER A 322 8.74 6.58 2.49
N ALA A 323 8.68 7.63 1.68
CA ALA A 323 9.23 7.63 0.32
C ALA A 323 10.75 7.76 0.27
N LEU A 324 11.39 8.45 1.23
CA LEU A 324 12.79 8.86 1.13
C LEU A 324 13.76 8.05 2.00
N MET A 325 13.24 7.33 3.02
CA MET A 325 14.08 6.69 4.02
C MET A 325 14.82 5.45 3.50
N ASN A 326 14.26 4.69 2.56
CA ASN A 326 14.88 3.48 1.99
C ASN A 326 14.91 3.48 0.45
N THR A 327 15.56 2.47 -0.13
CA THR A 327 15.60 2.20 -1.57
C THR A 327 14.48 1.27 -2.04
N GLY A 328 13.76 0.65 -1.11
CA GLY A 328 12.65 -0.29 -1.35
C GLY A 328 11.48 0.35 -2.10
N PRO A 329 10.44 -0.42 -2.43
CA PRO A 329 9.27 0.12 -3.11
C PRO A 329 8.49 1.09 -2.23
N PHE A 330 7.90 2.10 -2.87
CA PHE A 330 6.96 3.04 -2.25
C PHE A 330 5.63 3.01 -2.99
N MET A 331 4.53 3.00 -2.24
CA MET A 331 3.19 2.89 -2.79
C MET A 331 2.30 4.06 -2.38
N VAL A 332 1.44 4.48 -3.31
CA VAL A 332 0.36 5.45 -3.09
C VAL A 332 -0.96 4.80 -3.51
N TYR A 333 -1.97 4.87 -2.66
CA TYR A 333 -3.32 4.39 -2.96
C TYR A 333 -4.10 5.46 -3.72
N ASN A 334 -4.85 5.06 -4.76
CA ASN A 334 -5.59 6.01 -5.60
C ASN A 334 -6.56 6.89 -4.78
N GLY A 335 -6.47 8.19 -5.01
CA GLY A 335 -7.19 9.20 -4.22
C GLY A 335 -6.34 9.86 -3.12
N GLN A 336 -5.28 9.23 -2.63
CA GLN A 336 -4.39 9.80 -1.62
C GLN A 336 -3.76 11.11 -2.11
N GLU A 337 -3.31 11.15 -3.36
CA GLU A 337 -2.70 12.30 -4.02
C GLU A 337 -3.68 13.46 -4.26
N SER A 338 -4.97 13.20 -4.25
CA SER A 338 -6.04 14.21 -4.37
C SER A 338 -6.69 14.57 -3.03
N GLY A 339 -6.25 13.93 -1.93
CA GLY A 339 -6.76 14.18 -0.59
C GLY A 339 -8.13 13.54 -0.32
N GLU A 340 -8.37 12.33 -0.86
CA GLU A 340 -9.57 11.58 -0.56
C GLU A 340 -9.67 11.28 0.94
N ASN A 341 -10.83 11.54 1.52
CA ASN A 341 -11.02 11.55 2.97
C ASN A 341 -12.05 10.55 3.49
N ALA A 342 -12.75 9.85 2.59
CA ALA A 342 -13.76 8.85 2.93
C ALA A 342 -14.78 9.35 3.99
N ILE A 343 -15.24 10.60 3.86
CA ILE A 343 -16.27 11.14 4.76
C ILE A 343 -17.61 10.51 4.45
N GLY A 344 -18.27 10.04 5.49
CA GLY A 344 -19.59 9.40 5.43
C GLY A 344 -19.51 7.89 5.66
N GLU A 345 -20.68 7.23 5.59
CA GLU A 345 -20.81 5.80 5.88
C GLU A 345 -20.36 4.92 4.70
N VAL A 346 -19.12 5.11 4.27
CA VAL A 346 -18.49 4.39 3.14
C VAL A 346 -17.34 3.47 3.58
N GLY A 347 -17.12 3.31 4.88
CA GLY A 347 -16.08 2.47 5.46
C GLY A 347 -16.50 1.00 5.62
N TYR A 348 -15.64 0.21 6.27
CA TYR A 348 -15.89 -1.20 6.57
C TYR A 348 -16.99 -1.40 7.61
N SER A 349 -17.12 -0.47 8.53
CA SER A 349 -18.02 -0.52 9.67
C SER A 349 -18.77 0.81 9.86
N GLY A 350 -19.23 1.41 8.77
CA GLY A 350 -19.82 2.75 8.74
C GLY A 350 -18.75 3.82 8.51
N ASP A 351 -18.89 4.98 9.14
CA ASP A 351 -17.95 6.10 9.02
C ASP A 351 -16.68 5.83 9.86
N ASP A 352 -15.82 4.97 9.38
CA ASP A 352 -14.58 4.56 10.04
C ASP A 352 -13.30 5.16 9.43
N GLY A 353 -13.44 6.00 8.41
CA GLY A 353 -12.34 6.69 7.74
C GLY A 353 -11.68 5.91 6.60
N ARG A 354 -12.23 4.73 6.24
CA ARG A 354 -11.79 3.93 5.11
C ARG A 354 -12.73 4.10 3.92
N THR A 355 -12.20 4.01 2.71
CA THR A 355 -13.06 3.87 1.52
C THR A 355 -13.49 2.41 1.41
N SER A 356 -14.81 2.14 1.35
CA SER A 356 -15.33 0.78 1.30
C SER A 356 -14.81 0.01 0.09
N ILE A 357 -14.40 -1.23 0.33
CA ILE A 357 -14.08 -2.21 -0.72
C ILE A 357 -15.23 -3.19 -0.96
N PHE A 358 -16.32 -3.08 -0.19
CA PHE A 358 -17.48 -3.99 -0.24
C PHE A 358 -18.67 -3.40 -0.97
N ASP A 359 -18.66 -2.09 -1.22
CA ASP A 359 -19.78 -1.34 -1.77
C ASP A 359 -19.39 -0.61 -3.05
N TYR A 360 -20.41 -0.27 -3.85
CA TYR A 360 -20.27 0.73 -4.89
C TYR A 360 -20.29 2.11 -4.24
N CYS A 361 -19.22 2.86 -4.35
CA CYS A 361 -19.14 4.20 -3.77
C CYS A 361 -18.30 5.14 -4.64
N PRO A 362 -18.60 6.45 -4.62
CA PRO A 362 -17.80 7.46 -5.29
C PRO A 362 -16.55 7.82 -4.46
N MET A 363 -15.58 8.42 -5.11
CA MET A 363 -14.45 9.11 -4.49
C MET A 363 -14.44 10.58 -4.92
N PRO A 364 -15.10 11.49 -4.18
CA PRO A 364 -15.36 12.85 -4.65
C PRO A 364 -14.09 13.68 -4.91
N GLN A 365 -13.03 13.49 -4.12
CA GLN A 365 -11.80 14.25 -4.32
C GLN A 365 -11.00 13.70 -5.51
N HIS A 366 -10.98 12.40 -5.70
CA HIS A 366 -10.41 11.75 -6.87
C HIS A 366 -11.17 12.15 -8.16
N GLN A 367 -12.49 12.25 -8.11
CA GLN A 367 -13.31 12.67 -9.25
C GLN A 367 -12.97 14.09 -9.73
N LYS A 368 -12.49 14.97 -8.86
CA LYS A 368 -12.01 16.30 -9.25
C LYS A 368 -10.73 16.23 -10.09
N TRP A 369 -9.83 15.26 -9.77
CA TRP A 369 -8.67 14.98 -10.63
C TRP A 369 -9.12 14.40 -11.96
N MET A 370 -10.01 13.41 -11.91
CA MET A 370 -10.55 12.75 -13.12
C MET A 370 -11.18 13.75 -14.08
N ASN A 371 -11.88 14.80 -13.59
CA ASN A 371 -12.49 15.86 -14.35
C ASN A 371 -13.24 15.37 -15.61
N GLY A 372 -14.13 14.37 -15.41
CA GLY A 372 -14.92 13.79 -16.50
C GLY A 372 -14.11 12.93 -17.48
N GLY A 373 -12.98 12.39 -17.09
CA GLY A 373 -12.10 11.52 -17.90
C GLY A 373 -10.90 12.24 -18.53
N ARG A 374 -10.68 13.53 -18.22
CA ARG A 374 -9.51 14.28 -18.70
C ARG A 374 -8.26 14.06 -17.87
N PHE A 375 -8.38 13.68 -16.64
CA PHE A 375 -7.30 13.44 -15.67
C PHE A 375 -6.29 14.60 -15.58
N ASP A 376 -6.79 15.83 -15.67
CA ASP A 376 -6.01 17.08 -15.69
C ASP A 376 -6.12 17.87 -14.38
N GLY A 377 -6.91 17.40 -13.41
CA GLY A 377 -7.18 18.12 -12.17
C GLY A 377 -7.97 19.42 -12.37
N GLY A 378 -8.71 19.54 -13.48
CA GLY A 378 -9.42 20.78 -13.83
C GLY A 378 -10.52 21.19 -12.85
N GLN A 379 -10.90 20.31 -11.93
CA GLN A 379 -11.84 20.60 -10.85
C GLN A 379 -11.16 20.73 -9.47
N PHE A 380 -9.84 20.68 -9.41
CA PHE A 380 -9.09 20.90 -8.18
C PHE A 380 -9.20 22.35 -7.69
N ASP A 381 -9.38 22.53 -6.41
CA ASP A 381 -9.09 23.78 -5.75
C ASP A 381 -7.57 24.00 -5.60
N GLU A 382 -7.16 25.19 -5.11
CA GLU A 382 -5.75 25.54 -5.00
C GLU A 382 -5.00 24.65 -3.98
N ALA A 383 -5.67 24.19 -2.93
CA ALA A 383 -5.09 23.28 -1.96
C ALA A 383 -4.83 21.90 -2.60
N GLN A 384 -5.79 21.37 -3.35
CA GLN A 384 -5.63 20.09 -4.05
C GLN A 384 -4.55 20.14 -5.13
N LYS A 385 -4.45 21.21 -5.91
CA LYS A 385 -3.36 21.40 -6.88
C LYS A 385 -1.99 21.34 -6.20
N LYS A 386 -1.88 21.96 -5.03
CA LYS A 386 -0.66 22.00 -4.24
C LYS A 386 -0.31 20.62 -3.68
N LEU A 387 -1.30 19.92 -3.08
CA LEU A 387 -1.14 18.58 -2.56
C LEU A 387 -0.66 17.61 -3.66
N PHE A 388 -1.34 17.63 -4.79
CA PHE A 388 -1.01 16.81 -5.96
C PHE A 388 0.41 17.12 -6.48
N GLY A 389 0.78 18.42 -6.48
CA GLY A 389 2.14 18.88 -6.79
C GLY A 389 3.19 18.33 -5.83
N CYS A 390 2.89 18.22 -4.53
CA CYS A 390 3.78 17.61 -3.54
C CYS A 390 4.05 16.13 -3.85
N TYR A 391 3.01 15.35 -4.16
CA TYR A 391 3.17 13.94 -4.54
C TYR A 391 3.99 13.80 -5.82
N ARG A 392 3.69 14.57 -6.86
CA ARG A 392 4.46 14.56 -8.11
C ARG A 392 5.94 14.87 -7.86
N ASN A 393 6.23 15.94 -7.15
CA ASN A 393 7.61 16.35 -6.86
C ASN A 393 8.35 15.28 -6.05
N LEU A 394 7.69 14.68 -5.06
CA LEU A 394 8.26 13.62 -4.24
C LEU A 394 8.59 12.35 -5.05
N LEU A 395 7.68 11.92 -5.90
CA LEU A 395 7.85 10.70 -6.71
C LEU A 395 8.93 10.87 -7.78
N HIS A 396 9.01 12.05 -8.42
CA HIS A 396 10.10 12.39 -9.35
C HIS A 396 11.44 12.48 -8.63
N PHE A 397 11.50 13.21 -7.52
CA PHE A 397 12.71 13.32 -6.71
C PHE A 397 13.25 11.92 -6.31
N ARG A 398 12.36 11.04 -5.88
CA ARG A 398 12.71 9.67 -5.52
C ARG A 398 13.30 8.87 -6.70
N ALA A 399 12.82 9.11 -7.92
CA ALA A 399 13.27 8.41 -9.12
C ALA A 399 14.57 8.98 -9.69
N GLU A 400 14.78 10.29 -9.58
CA GLU A 400 15.86 11.02 -10.24
C GLU A 400 17.15 11.10 -9.40
N HIS A 401 17.03 11.03 -8.05
CA HIS A 401 18.16 11.17 -7.14
C HIS A 401 18.77 9.81 -6.74
N THR A 402 20.03 9.60 -7.10
CA THR A 402 20.76 8.35 -6.81
C THR A 402 20.95 8.12 -5.32
N ALA A 403 21.07 9.18 -4.53
CA ALA A 403 21.11 9.09 -3.07
C ALA A 403 19.85 8.43 -2.49
N ILE A 404 18.68 8.57 -3.14
CA ILE A 404 17.41 7.97 -2.72
C ILE A 404 17.23 6.59 -3.35
N SER A 405 17.39 6.47 -4.68
CA SER A 405 17.05 5.26 -5.43
C SER A 405 18.06 4.11 -5.22
N GLU A 406 19.32 4.40 -4.93
CA GLU A 406 20.42 3.44 -4.84
C GLU A 406 21.32 3.65 -3.62
N GLY A 407 21.17 4.81 -2.95
CA GLY A 407 22.08 5.27 -1.90
C GLY A 407 21.89 4.56 -0.57
N LYS A 408 22.78 4.89 0.35
CA LYS A 408 22.78 4.40 1.73
C LYS A 408 22.02 5.36 2.65
N PHE A 409 21.51 4.83 3.74
CA PHE A 409 20.88 5.54 4.82
C PHE A 409 21.84 5.72 6.01
N TYR A 410 21.75 6.86 6.69
CA TYR A 410 22.44 7.08 7.95
C TYR A 410 21.53 7.87 8.90
N ASP A 411 21.20 7.27 10.03
CA ASP A 411 20.37 7.90 11.07
C ASP A 411 21.16 8.96 11.84
N LEU A 412 20.61 10.17 11.95
CA LEU A 412 21.20 11.26 12.73
C LEU A 412 20.59 11.38 14.12
N MET A 413 19.58 10.56 14.44
CA MET A 413 18.88 10.66 15.73
C MET A 413 19.64 10.08 16.92
N TRP A 414 20.74 9.38 16.70
CA TRP A 414 21.59 8.91 17.79
C TRP A 414 22.42 10.04 18.43
N CYS A 415 22.76 11.11 17.68
CA CYS A 415 23.59 12.21 18.17
C CYS A 415 22.86 13.55 18.35
N ASN A 416 21.75 13.78 17.63
CA ASN A 416 21.01 15.04 17.65
C ASN A 416 20.04 15.22 18.84
N PRO A 417 19.32 14.21 19.34
CA PRO A 417 18.33 14.39 20.44
C PRO A 417 18.88 14.98 21.72
N TRP A 418 20.17 14.91 21.92
CA TRP A 418 20.87 15.42 23.11
C TRP A 418 21.46 16.83 22.91
N TYR A 419 21.28 17.39 21.69
CA TYR A 419 21.79 18.71 21.35
C TYR A 419 20.70 19.77 21.63
N ALA A 420 21.09 20.87 22.32
CA ALA A 420 20.13 21.85 22.84
C ALA A 420 19.26 22.54 21.77
N ASN A 421 19.77 22.65 20.53
CA ASN A 421 19.11 23.29 19.41
C ASN A 421 18.41 22.29 18.48
N PHE A 422 18.06 21.10 18.97
CA PHE A 422 17.33 20.08 18.22
C PHE A 422 16.05 19.68 18.97
N ASP A 423 14.94 19.45 18.25
CA ASP A 423 13.66 19.05 18.83
C ASP A 423 13.31 17.59 18.44
N PRO A 424 13.73 16.59 19.23
CA PRO A 424 13.54 15.17 18.89
C PRO A 424 12.09 14.70 19.00
N GLN A 425 11.21 15.51 19.60
CA GLN A 425 9.79 15.19 19.68
C GLN A 425 9.11 15.31 18.32
N PHE A 426 9.46 16.35 17.55
CA PHE A 426 8.78 16.67 16.29
C PHE A 426 9.70 16.63 15.08
N VAL A 427 11.02 16.59 15.26
CA VAL A 427 11.96 16.61 14.14
C VAL A 427 12.69 15.29 14.02
N TYR A 428 12.70 14.74 12.80
CA TYR A 428 13.51 13.59 12.42
C TYR A 428 14.51 14.00 11.35
N ALA A 429 15.77 13.62 11.52
CA ALA A 429 16.83 13.94 10.58
C ALA A 429 17.65 12.70 10.22
N PHE A 430 17.97 12.57 8.93
CA PHE A 430 18.78 11.47 8.41
C PHE A 430 19.51 11.87 7.14
N LEU A 431 20.52 11.09 6.77
CA LEU A 431 21.24 11.25 5.53
C LEU A 431 20.86 10.17 4.53
N ARG A 432 20.84 10.57 3.27
CA ARG A 432 20.87 9.68 2.11
C ARG A 432 22.08 10.04 1.28
N TYR A 433 22.91 9.07 0.94
CA TYR A 433 24.11 9.35 0.16
C TYR A 433 24.44 8.22 -0.80
N SER A 434 24.98 8.59 -1.96
CA SER A 434 25.51 7.71 -2.98
C SER A 434 26.96 8.10 -3.27
N ALA A 435 27.55 7.54 -4.33
CA ALA A 435 28.88 7.94 -4.78
C ALA A 435 28.91 9.42 -5.27
N THR A 436 27.79 9.94 -5.75
CA THR A 436 27.68 11.24 -6.43
C THR A 436 26.84 12.27 -5.71
N GLU A 437 26.00 11.87 -4.75
CA GLU A 437 25.05 12.74 -4.07
C GLU A 437 25.07 12.56 -2.55
N ARG A 438 24.86 13.64 -1.82
CA ARG A 438 24.80 13.67 -0.36
C ARG A 438 23.67 14.57 0.08
N LEU A 439 22.61 13.97 0.62
CA LEU A 439 21.40 14.66 1.01
C LEU A 439 21.20 14.58 2.53
N LEU A 440 20.98 15.72 3.16
CA LEU A 440 20.43 15.82 4.50
C LEU A 440 18.91 15.97 4.37
N ILE A 441 18.17 15.03 4.95
CA ILE A 441 16.71 15.09 4.98
C ILE A 441 16.25 15.40 6.40
N VAL A 442 15.45 16.46 6.54
CA VAL A 442 14.92 16.91 7.82
C VAL A 442 13.41 17.05 7.72
N VAL A 443 12.70 16.45 8.65
CA VAL A 443 11.24 16.34 8.67
C VAL A 443 10.69 16.97 9.94
N ASN A 444 9.75 17.89 9.82
CA ASN A 444 9.01 18.47 10.93
C ASN A 444 7.59 17.89 10.97
N PHE A 445 7.28 17.11 11.99
CA PHE A 445 5.96 16.51 12.24
C PHE A 445 4.99 17.45 12.98
N HIS A 446 5.45 18.60 13.47
CA HIS A 446 4.55 19.53 14.17
C HIS A 446 3.56 20.15 13.21
N ARG A 447 2.26 20.00 13.49
CA ARG A 447 1.17 20.32 12.55
C ARG A 447 0.96 21.83 12.32
N SER A 448 1.34 22.68 13.27
CA SER A 448 1.03 24.12 13.27
C SER A 448 2.23 25.03 13.55
N GLU A 449 3.37 24.49 13.99
CA GLU A 449 4.52 25.31 14.39
C GLU A 449 5.74 25.03 13.50
N ALA A 450 6.40 26.11 13.14
CA ALA A 450 7.71 26.04 12.52
C ALA A 450 8.78 25.57 13.51
N ARG A 451 9.87 25.02 13.00
CA ARG A 451 11.05 24.62 13.77
C ARG A 451 12.30 25.23 13.16
N GLU A 452 13.14 25.79 14.01
CA GLU A 452 14.52 26.16 13.67
C GLU A 452 15.42 25.22 14.47
N VAL A 453 16.18 24.40 13.77
CA VAL A 453 17.06 23.39 14.38
C VAL A 453 18.46 23.46 13.81
N GLU A 454 19.42 23.04 14.59
CA GLU A 454 20.79 22.84 14.15
C GLU A 454 21.04 21.33 14.09
N VAL A 455 21.18 20.81 12.86
CA VAL A 455 21.44 19.39 12.64
C VAL A 455 22.94 19.14 12.66
N LYS A 456 23.35 18.29 13.56
CA LYS A 456 24.73 17.86 13.77
C LYS A 456 25.05 16.69 12.85
N LEU A 457 26.10 16.82 12.02
CA LEU A 457 26.63 15.75 11.18
C LEU A 457 27.91 15.23 11.85
N PRO A 458 27.90 14.01 12.40
CA PRO A 458 29.06 13.46 13.11
C PRO A 458 30.19 13.09 12.14
N HIS A 459 31.41 13.03 12.63
CA HIS A 459 32.62 12.81 11.83
C HIS A 459 32.57 11.52 11.02
N ASP A 460 32.09 10.43 11.61
CA ASP A 460 31.95 9.14 10.92
C ASP A 460 30.98 9.21 9.72
N ALA A 461 29.88 9.98 9.84
CA ALA A 461 29.00 10.23 8.71
C ALA A 461 29.70 11.00 7.59
N LEU A 462 30.50 12.03 7.94
CA LEU A 462 31.29 12.79 6.96
C LEU A 462 32.34 11.91 6.25
N VAL A 463 32.96 10.98 7.00
CA VAL A 463 33.89 9.99 6.42
C VAL A 463 33.16 9.04 5.46
N LEU A 464 32.01 8.50 5.87
CA LEU A 464 31.20 7.60 5.03
C LEU A 464 30.73 8.28 3.72
N MET A 465 30.45 9.58 3.78
CA MET A 465 30.08 10.38 2.62
C MET A 465 31.29 10.86 1.79
N GLY A 466 32.54 10.57 2.23
CA GLY A 466 33.76 11.01 1.56
C GLY A 466 34.06 12.52 1.65
N LYS A 467 33.44 13.22 2.61
CA LYS A 467 33.63 14.66 2.84
C LYS A 467 34.86 14.98 3.67
N THR A 468 35.39 14.00 4.42
CA THR A 468 36.62 14.11 5.21
C THR A 468 37.34 12.77 5.26
N LYS A 469 38.64 12.79 5.67
CA LYS A 469 39.44 11.56 5.79
C LYS A 469 39.32 11.00 7.20
N ALA A 470 39.40 9.68 7.34
CA ALA A 470 39.30 9.00 8.63
C ALA A 470 40.40 9.43 9.63
N ASN A 471 41.59 9.88 9.14
CA ASN A 471 42.74 10.28 9.95
C ASN A 471 42.77 11.78 10.32
N ASP A 472 41.78 12.57 9.87
CA ASP A 472 41.72 14.01 10.17
C ASP A 472 41.11 14.28 11.59
N VAL A 473 41.13 13.29 12.46
CA VAL A 473 40.57 13.36 13.83
C VAL A 473 41.59 14.03 14.76
N GLY A 474 41.38 15.29 15.13
CA GLY A 474 41.97 15.90 16.30
C GLY A 474 41.41 15.29 17.59
N MET A 475 42.18 15.24 18.66
CA MET A 475 41.86 14.57 19.94
C MET A 475 40.58 15.05 20.68
N ASN A 476 39.81 15.98 20.12
CA ASN A 476 38.59 16.55 20.72
C ASN A 476 37.34 16.42 19.81
N ASP A 477 37.37 15.55 18.80
CA ASP A 477 36.39 15.61 17.73
C ASP A 477 35.28 14.57 17.85
N PHE A 478 34.30 14.92 18.62
CA PHE A 478 32.91 14.88 18.16
C PHE A 478 32.66 16.01 17.12
N ALA A 479 33.71 16.48 16.42
CA ALA A 479 33.63 17.54 15.45
C ALA A 479 32.67 17.18 14.35
N SER A 480 31.59 17.81 14.41
CA SER A 480 30.45 17.68 13.56
C SER A 480 30.34 18.97 12.77
N GLU A 481 30.05 18.84 11.54
CA GLU A 481 29.50 19.92 10.76
C GLU A 481 28.09 20.20 11.32
N ILE A 482 27.74 21.47 11.52
CA ILE A 482 26.40 21.88 12.00
C ILE A 482 25.69 22.55 10.84
N VAL A 483 24.52 22.02 10.50
CA VAL A 483 23.68 22.57 9.42
C VAL A 483 22.42 23.20 10.08
N PRO A 484 22.28 24.53 10.03
CA PRO A 484 21.08 25.19 10.49
C PRO A 484 19.94 24.94 9.49
N VAL A 485 18.79 24.50 10.00
CA VAL A 485 17.61 24.19 9.18
C VAL A 485 16.38 24.86 9.76
N ARG A 486 15.69 25.63 8.91
CA ARG A 486 14.38 26.19 9.23
C ARG A 486 13.32 25.41 8.48
N LEU A 487 12.31 24.94 9.19
CA LEU A 487 11.19 24.17 8.69
C LEU A 487 9.87 24.86 9.07
N SER A 488 8.96 24.98 8.12
CA SER A 488 7.57 25.30 8.42
C SER A 488 6.87 24.13 9.13
N ALA A 489 5.64 24.34 9.57
CA ALA A 489 4.79 23.26 10.06
C ALA A 489 4.59 22.21 8.96
N SER A 490 4.61 20.93 9.35
CA SER A 490 4.40 19.78 8.43
C SER A 490 5.29 19.83 7.17
N GLU A 491 6.55 20.24 7.32
CA GLU A 491 7.49 20.37 6.21
C GLU A 491 8.57 19.30 6.21
N THR A 492 8.91 18.82 5.02
CA THR A 492 10.11 18.01 4.76
C THR A 492 11.02 18.75 3.79
N LYS A 493 12.30 18.84 4.13
CA LYS A 493 13.36 19.34 3.26
C LYS A 493 14.43 18.29 3.00
N ALA A 494 14.88 18.19 1.77
CA ALA A 494 16.14 17.57 1.42
C ALA A 494 17.12 18.67 1.02
N ILE A 495 18.28 18.71 1.65
CA ILE A 495 19.33 19.69 1.43
C ILE A 495 20.52 18.96 0.82
N ASP A 496 20.98 19.42 -0.33
CA ASP A 496 22.23 18.97 -0.95
C ASP A 496 23.41 19.47 -0.12
N LEU A 497 24.14 18.58 0.49
CA LEU A 497 25.27 18.90 1.37
C LEU A 497 26.52 19.38 0.61
N ASP A 498 26.58 19.20 -0.70
CA ASP A 498 27.71 19.66 -1.51
C ASP A 498 27.55 21.11 -1.95
N THR A 499 26.30 21.55 -2.15
CA THR A 499 25.97 22.91 -2.59
C THR A 499 25.31 23.76 -1.50
N GLY A 500 24.75 23.16 -0.49
CA GLY A 500 23.90 23.80 0.53
C GLY A 500 22.50 24.18 0.02
N ALA A 501 22.15 23.79 -1.21
CA ALA A 501 20.86 24.11 -1.81
C ALA A 501 19.75 23.20 -1.31
N VAL A 502 18.50 23.72 -1.25
CA VAL A 502 17.32 22.90 -1.01
C VAL A 502 16.97 22.16 -2.29
N ALA A 503 17.21 20.85 -2.32
CA ALA A 503 16.96 19.97 -3.46
C ALA A 503 15.47 19.54 -3.54
N LEU A 504 14.81 19.36 -2.37
CA LEU A 504 13.38 19.06 -2.29
C LEU A 504 12.74 19.85 -1.14
N ARG A 505 11.55 20.34 -1.39
CA ARG A 505 10.69 20.93 -0.36
C ARG A 505 9.27 20.40 -0.51
N ILE A 506 8.78 19.71 0.52
CA ILE A 506 7.40 19.26 0.64
C ILE A 506 6.77 19.98 1.82
N ALA A 507 5.82 20.86 1.58
CA ALA A 507 5.21 21.71 2.60
C ALA A 507 3.78 22.09 2.24
N PRO A 508 2.95 22.40 3.26
CA PRO A 508 1.58 22.90 3.05
C PRO A 508 1.52 24.25 2.34
N VAL A 509 2.49 25.12 2.58
CA VAL A 509 2.52 26.52 2.02
C VAL A 509 3.93 26.91 1.62
#